data_b2ee2c00cba29222e9920fca42439713
#
_entry.id   b2ee2c00cba29222e9920fca42439713
#
_cell.length_a   1.000
_cell.length_b   1.000
_cell.length_c   1.000
_cell.angle_alpha   90.00
_cell.angle_beta   90.00
_cell.angle_gamma   90.00
#
_symmetry.space_group_name_H-M   'P 1'
#
loop_
_entity.id
_entity.type
_entity.pdbx_description
1 polymer ?
#
loop_
_entity_poly.entity_id
_entity_poly.type
_entity_poly.pdbx_seq_one_letter_code
_entity_poly.pdbx_strand_id
1 'polypeptide(L)'
;MKKLFLLIAAACVSLTAVADEGMWMLPYLQKMNIRDMKARGCKLSAEDIYSINKSSLKDAVVIFGGGCTGEIVSPDGLLFTNHHCGYGSIQSLSSVEHDYLKNGFWAMSRQEEIPAPGLKVRFIRSISDVTADILGNVPSTAGQQEYERITSENIASLTASLQEANPGMVVEVKPFFEGNQYFAFVIEVYTDVRLVGTPPTSIGKFGGDTDNWMWPRHTGDFSVFRVYAGQDNRPADYSPENRPYKAEKFLKISLDGYKEGDFAMIMGFPGSTQRYMTSYEIDDMLNVSNPNRIFIRGERQAILKEDMAASDKVRIQYASKYATSSNYWKNSIGKSRGILKLGVKERKQQQEAAFQAWAEKNTLPEEGYIDALPKIREAIEGLAGIDDHRQYLEEAFLRAVEILTPAKMFDGRTEIKYPEEARKAMAGWYKDYNAPTDRKVAKRMLKIAREHMTDLPSFYTEIVDKEFNGDTDAY
;
A
#
# COMPACT_ATOMS: atom_id res chain seq x y z
N MET A 1 20.00 -41.84 -28.16
CA MET A 1 19.29 -42.13 -26.89
C MET A 1 19.82 -41.33 -25.70
N LYS A 2 21.13 -41.30 -25.38
CA LYS A 2 21.66 -40.52 -24.24
C LYS A 2 21.40 -39.02 -24.30
N LYS A 3 21.44 -38.38 -25.49
CA LYS A 3 21.13 -36.96 -25.66
C LYS A 3 19.63 -36.62 -25.52
N LEU A 4 18.76 -37.58 -25.89
CA LEU A 4 17.32 -37.42 -25.71
C LEU A 4 16.91 -37.58 -24.24
N PHE A 5 17.58 -38.48 -23.50
CA PHE A 5 17.39 -38.67 -22.07
C PHE A 5 17.87 -37.44 -21.26
N LEU A 6 18.98 -36.79 -21.66
CA LEU A 6 19.47 -35.55 -21.07
C LEU A 6 18.53 -34.36 -21.33
N LEU A 7 17.92 -34.26 -22.52
CA LEU A 7 16.94 -33.26 -22.86
C LEU A 7 15.63 -33.45 -22.09
N ILE A 8 15.17 -34.66 -21.89
CA ILE A 8 14.00 -34.99 -21.09
C ILE A 8 14.27 -34.75 -19.61
N ALA A 9 15.46 -35.12 -19.10
CA ALA A 9 15.86 -34.82 -17.73
C ALA A 9 16.01 -33.31 -17.47
N ALA A 10 16.58 -32.56 -18.42
CA ALA A 10 16.64 -31.08 -18.34
C ALA A 10 15.26 -30.44 -18.42
N ALA A 11 14.33 -30.96 -19.24
CA ALA A 11 12.95 -30.50 -19.30
C ALA A 11 12.15 -30.86 -18.04
N CYS A 12 12.45 -31.95 -17.35
CA CYS A 12 11.82 -32.32 -16.08
C CYS A 12 12.33 -31.49 -14.88
N VAL A 13 13.58 -30.98 -14.93
CA VAL A 13 14.16 -30.15 -13.87
C VAL A 13 13.68 -28.68 -13.99
N SER A 14 13.20 -28.25 -15.16
CA SER A 14 12.68 -26.90 -15.37
C SER A 14 11.22 -26.70 -14.91
N LEU A 15 10.59 -27.67 -14.27
CA LEU A 15 9.13 -27.68 -14.01
C LEU A 15 8.70 -27.43 -12.57
N THR A 16 9.56 -27.03 -11.64
CA THR A 16 9.09 -26.77 -10.27
C THR A 16 9.80 -25.60 -9.58
N ALA A 17 9.86 -24.44 -10.21
CA ALA A 17 9.90 -23.22 -9.41
C ALA A 17 8.46 -22.84 -9.07
N VAL A 18 7.79 -23.64 -8.26
CA VAL A 18 6.52 -23.24 -7.64
C VAL A 18 6.90 -22.23 -6.56
N ALA A 19 6.66 -20.96 -6.83
CA ALA A 19 6.73 -19.94 -5.79
C ALA A 19 5.76 -20.32 -4.68
N ASP A 20 6.20 -20.17 -3.43
CA ASP A 20 5.32 -20.35 -2.29
C ASP A 20 4.21 -19.33 -2.33
N GLU A 21 3.02 -19.79 -2.12
CA GLU A 21 1.84 -18.96 -2.20
C GLU A 21 1.41 -18.42 -0.83
N GLY A 22 0.86 -17.20 -0.83
CA GLY A 22 0.26 -16.55 0.30
C GLY A 22 1.19 -15.66 1.11
N MET A 23 0.60 -14.91 2.02
CA MET A 23 1.29 -14.15 3.06
C MET A 23 1.10 -14.88 4.39
N TRP A 24 2.21 -15.22 5.03
CA TRP A 24 2.18 -16.01 6.25
C TRP A 24 2.08 -15.09 7.47
N MET A 25 1.11 -15.38 8.32
CA MET A 25 0.89 -14.64 9.55
C MET A 25 1.96 -14.99 10.59
N LEU A 26 2.68 -14.00 11.08
CA LEU A 26 3.77 -14.17 12.04
C LEU A 26 3.36 -14.97 13.30
N PRO A 27 2.21 -14.71 13.95
CA PRO A 27 1.77 -15.48 15.10
C PRO A 27 1.54 -16.96 14.82
N TYR A 28 1.27 -17.33 13.56
CA TYR A 28 0.96 -18.71 13.18
C TYR A 28 2.14 -19.47 12.59
N LEU A 29 3.32 -18.86 12.44
CA LEU A 29 4.49 -19.51 11.83
C LEU A 29 4.83 -20.86 12.46
N GLN A 30 4.82 -20.95 13.80
CA GLN A 30 5.13 -22.19 14.50
C GLN A 30 4.15 -23.31 14.15
N LYS A 31 2.87 -22.99 14.01
CA LYS A 31 1.79 -23.96 13.76
C LYS A 31 1.70 -24.35 12.29
N MET A 32 1.90 -23.40 11.38
CA MET A 32 1.54 -23.58 9.97
C MET A 32 2.73 -23.75 9.04
N ASN A 33 3.82 -22.98 9.21
CA ASN A 33 4.80 -22.81 8.14
C ASN A 33 6.23 -23.25 8.50
N ILE A 34 6.62 -23.23 9.78
CA ILE A 34 8.03 -23.42 10.18
C ILE A 34 8.60 -24.76 9.75
N ARG A 35 7.78 -25.82 9.69
CA ARG A 35 8.23 -27.15 9.25
C ARG A 35 8.67 -27.10 7.79
N ASP A 36 7.89 -26.49 6.94
CA ASP A 36 8.17 -26.39 5.50
C ASP A 36 9.34 -25.44 5.25
N MET A 37 9.44 -24.34 5.99
CA MET A 37 10.59 -23.43 5.95
C MET A 37 11.89 -24.18 6.29
N LYS A 38 11.89 -24.99 7.34
CA LYS A 38 13.04 -25.80 7.72
C LYS A 38 13.39 -26.85 6.69
N ALA A 39 12.40 -27.50 6.09
CA ALA A 39 12.62 -28.47 5.00
C ALA A 39 13.30 -27.82 3.77
N ARG A 40 13.13 -26.52 3.59
CA ARG A 40 13.77 -25.71 2.54
C ARG A 40 15.08 -25.05 2.97
N GLY A 41 15.60 -25.37 4.13
CA GLY A 41 16.90 -24.90 4.61
C GLY A 41 16.87 -23.72 5.59
N CYS A 42 15.70 -23.24 6.04
CA CYS A 42 15.63 -22.23 7.08
C CYS A 42 16.23 -22.72 8.39
N LYS A 43 17.21 -21.98 8.90
CA LYS A 43 17.89 -22.29 10.17
C LYS A 43 17.25 -21.62 11.38
N LEU A 44 16.34 -20.66 11.15
CA LEU A 44 15.66 -19.90 12.21
C LEU A 44 14.51 -20.71 12.81
N SER A 45 14.26 -20.49 14.10
CA SER A 45 13.01 -20.91 14.74
C SER A 45 11.90 -19.90 14.47
N ALA A 46 10.64 -20.27 14.73
CA ALA A 46 9.54 -19.32 14.66
C ALA A 46 9.72 -18.15 15.64
N GLU A 47 10.27 -18.42 16.83
CA GLU A 47 10.56 -17.40 17.84
C GLU A 47 11.72 -16.45 17.44
N ASP A 48 12.66 -16.88 16.62
CA ASP A 48 13.70 -16.01 16.09
C ASP A 48 13.12 -15.00 15.09
N ILE A 49 12.04 -15.38 14.41
CA ILE A 49 11.34 -14.55 13.44
C ILE A 49 10.32 -13.65 14.16
N TYR A 50 9.49 -14.22 15.01
CA TYR A 50 8.47 -13.51 15.77
C TYR A 50 8.39 -14.00 17.20
N SER A 51 8.63 -13.09 18.15
CA SER A 51 8.42 -13.32 19.58
C SER A 51 7.90 -12.04 20.24
N ILE A 52 6.99 -12.21 21.21
CA ILE A 52 6.54 -11.12 22.09
C ILE A 52 7.34 -11.11 23.42
N ASN A 53 8.06 -12.19 23.71
CA ASN A 53 8.77 -12.38 24.98
C ASN A 53 10.27 -12.02 24.90
N LYS A 54 10.82 -12.00 23.70
CA LYS A 54 12.22 -11.66 23.45
C LYS A 54 12.36 -10.93 22.13
N SER A 55 13.47 -10.22 21.96
CA SER A 55 13.83 -9.58 20.69
C SER A 55 13.94 -10.62 19.58
N SER A 56 13.33 -10.34 18.42
CA SER A 56 13.26 -11.20 17.25
C SER A 56 13.38 -10.41 15.96
N LEU A 57 13.34 -11.04 14.79
CA LEU A 57 13.45 -10.32 13.52
C LEU A 57 12.37 -9.26 13.33
N LYS A 58 11.16 -9.46 13.90
CA LYS A 58 10.08 -8.46 13.83
C LYS A 58 10.50 -7.07 14.35
N ASP A 59 11.44 -7.03 15.30
CA ASP A 59 11.89 -5.77 15.90
C ASP A 59 12.89 -5.01 15.02
N ALA A 60 13.38 -5.63 13.97
CA ALA A 60 14.22 -5.00 12.95
C ALA A 60 13.46 -4.62 11.69
N VAL A 61 12.22 -5.10 11.50
CA VAL A 61 11.39 -4.83 10.32
C VAL A 61 10.24 -3.93 10.74
N VAL A 62 10.16 -2.74 10.17
CA VAL A 62 9.28 -1.66 10.62
C VAL A 62 8.35 -1.19 9.51
N ILE A 63 7.23 -0.58 9.91
CA ILE A 63 6.37 0.14 8.98
C ILE A 63 6.94 1.55 8.81
N PHE A 64 7.31 1.89 7.60
CA PHE A 64 7.85 3.18 7.21
C PHE A 64 6.78 4.07 6.57
N GLY A 65 6.61 5.27 7.09
CA GLY A 65 5.67 6.25 6.58
C GLY A 65 4.23 5.72 6.53
N GLY A 66 3.59 5.83 5.38
CA GLY A 66 2.19 5.46 5.17
C GLY A 66 1.90 3.96 5.07
N GLY A 67 2.91 3.08 5.12
CA GLY A 67 2.70 1.63 5.03
C GLY A 67 3.79 0.85 4.31
N CYS A 68 4.86 1.50 3.89
CA CYS A 68 6.03 0.80 3.34
C CYS A 68 6.76 -0.01 4.40
N THR A 69 7.63 -0.89 3.96
CA THR A 69 8.55 -1.61 4.84
C THR A 69 9.88 -0.87 4.92
N GLY A 70 10.43 -0.79 6.11
CA GLY A 70 11.82 -0.41 6.36
C GLY A 70 12.50 -1.45 7.23
N GLU A 71 13.82 -1.52 7.16
CA GLU A 71 14.63 -2.40 7.99
C GLU A 71 15.71 -1.66 8.74
N ILE A 72 15.80 -1.94 10.04
CA ILE A 72 16.90 -1.43 10.88
C ILE A 72 18.13 -2.29 10.62
N VAL A 73 19.21 -1.65 10.18
CA VAL A 73 20.44 -2.32 9.72
C VAL A 73 21.67 -2.00 10.58
N SER A 74 21.50 -1.20 11.65
CA SER A 74 22.58 -0.91 12.58
C SER A 74 22.07 -0.81 14.01
N PRO A 75 22.97 -0.94 15.02
CA PRO A 75 22.62 -0.74 16.42
C PRO A 75 22.19 0.69 16.73
N ASP A 76 22.50 1.65 15.87
CA ASP A 76 22.20 3.08 16.01
C ASP A 76 21.03 3.53 15.12
N GLY A 77 20.04 2.69 14.90
CA GLY A 77 18.79 3.04 14.27
C GLY A 77 18.88 3.41 12.78
N LEU A 78 19.98 3.05 12.07
CA LEU A 78 20.06 3.24 10.62
C LEU A 78 19.01 2.36 9.95
N LEU A 79 18.22 2.96 9.08
CA LEU A 79 17.09 2.34 8.44
C LEU A 79 17.23 2.40 6.91
N PHE A 80 17.09 1.26 6.27
CA PHE A 80 16.97 1.17 4.81
C PHE A 80 15.51 1.00 4.40
N THR A 81 15.16 1.60 3.28
CA THR A 81 13.87 1.40 2.61
C THR A 81 14.01 1.70 1.12
N ASN A 82 12.95 1.53 0.35
CA ASN A 82 12.96 1.86 -1.07
C ASN A 82 13.02 3.38 -1.30
N HIS A 83 13.61 3.80 -2.42
CA HIS A 83 13.59 5.18 -2.88
C HIS A 83 12.16 5.67 -3.07
N HIS A 84 11.30 4.87 -3.71
CA HIS A 84 9.90 5.24 -3.92
C HIS A 84 9.12 5.39 -2.61
N CYS A 85 9.50 4.69 -1.54
CA CYS A 85 8.90 4.84 -0.22
C CYS A 85 9.33 6.15 0.47
N GLY A 86 10.59 6.52 0.33
CA GLY A 86 11.13 7.79 0.83
C GLY A 86 10.80 9.01 -0.04
N TYR A 87 10.29 8.79 -1.26
CA TYR A 87 10.18 9.81 -2.31
C TYR A 87 9.42 11.07 -1.87
N GLY A 88 8.28 10.91 -1.21
CA GLY A 88 7.49 12.03 -0.70
C GLY A 88 8.23 12.84 0.37
N SER A 89 8.94 12.18 1.29
CA SER A 89 9.75 12.86 2.29
C SER A 89 10.93 13.60 1.67
N ILE A 90 11.64 12.96 0.73
CA ILE A 90 12.76 13.58 -0.01
C ILE A 90 12.26 14.79 -0.82
N GLN A 91 11.09 14.67 -1.47
CA GLN A 91 10.46 15.79 -2.16
C GLN A 91 10.17 16.95 -1.22
N SER A 92 9.58 16.68 -0.04
CA SER A 92 9.23 17.74 0.92
C SER A 92 10.44 18.49 1.46
N LEU A 93 11.60 17.86 1.47
CA LEU A 93 12.89 18.46 1.85
C LEU A 93 13.59 19.17 0.68
N SER A 94 13.15 18.93 -0.56
CA SER A 94 13.75 19.51 -1.76
C SER A 94 13.24 20.93 -2.04
N SER A 95 14.10 21.74 -2.62
CA SER A 95 13.77 23.04 -3.23
C SER A 95 14.47 23.14 -4.59
N VAL A 96 14.28 24.25 -5.30
CA VAL A 96 15.00 24.49 -6.56
C VAL A 96 16.51 24.61 -6.33
N GLU A 97 16.92 25.21 -5.21
CA GLU A 97 18.32 25.38 -4.81
C GLU A 97 18.93 24.09 -4.25
N HIS A 98 18.12 23.27 -3.61
CA HIS A 98 18.52 22.00 -2.97
C HIS A 98 17.64 20.85 -3.47
N ASP A 99 17.82 20.46 -4.72
CA ASP A 99 17.02 19.41 -5.35
C ASP A 99 17.59 18.02 -5.01
N TYR A 100 17.23 17.51 -3.83
CA TYR A 100 17.67 16.20 -3.36
C TYR A 100 17.10 15.03 -4.18
N LEU A 101 15.96 15.22 -4.85
CA LEU A 101 15.44 14.21 -5.78
C LEU A 101 16.35 14.09 -7.01
N LYS A 102 16.74 15.23 -7.60
CA LYS A 102 17.53 15.24 -8.83
C LYS A 102 18.99 14.90 -8.60
N ASN A 103 19.56 15.45 -7.52
CA ASN A 103 21.02 15.41 -7.29
C ASN A 103 21.43 14.34 -6.29
N GLY A 104 20.47 13.74 -5.55
CA GLY A 104 20.75 12.92 -4.40
C GLY A 104 21.20 13.72 -3.18
N PHE A 105 21.41 13.02 -2.08
CA PHE A 105 21.91 13.59 -0.82
C PHE A 105 22.63 12.52 0.00
N TRP A 106 23.72 12.86 0.65
CA TRP A 106 24.45 12.02 1.57
C TRP A 106 24.97 12.84 2.75
N ALA A 107 24.48 12.56 3.94
CA ALA A 107 25.01 13.13 5.18
C ALA A 107 26.38 12.49 5.49
N MET A 108 27.41 13.30 5.63
CA MET A 108 28.77 12.85 5.97
C MET A 108 28.98 12.79 7.48
N SER A 109 28.04 13.34 8.23
CA SER A 109 28.03 13.32 9.69
C SER A 109 26.57 13.28 10.19
N ARG A 110 26.38 12.95 11.49
CA ARG A 110 25.03 12.96 12.10
C ARG A 110 24.40 14.34 12.18
N GLN A 111 25.21 15.38 12.23
CA GLN A 111 24.76 16.76 12.23
C GLN A 111 24.18 17.21 10.89
N GLU A 112 24.54 16.53 9.81
CA GLU A 112 24.04 16.80 8.47
C GLU A 112 22.79 16.01 8.15
N GLU A 113 22.39 15.03 9.00
CA GLU A 113 21.15 14.26 8.80
C GLU A 113 19.93 15.18 8.89
N ILE A 114 19.10 15.20 7.85
CA ILE A 114 18.01 16.17 7.72
C ILE A 114 16.73 15.62 8.36
N PRO A 115 16.14 16.29 9.36
CA PRO A 115 14.85 15.92 9.91
C PRO A 115 13.77 15.88 8.82
N ALA A 116 12.95 14.81 8.80
CA ALA A 116 11.84 14.62 7.86
C ALA A 116 10.49 14.83 8.59
N PRO A 117 9.95 16.06 8.65
CA PRO A 117 8.75 16.34 9.39
C PRO A 117 7.54 15.54 8.90
N GLY A 118 6.79 14.95 9.85
CA GLY A 118 5.60 14.16 9.55
C GLY A 118 5.88 12.71 9.17
N LEU A 119 7.14 12.34 8.91
CA LEU A 119 7.52 10.95 8.68
C LEU A 119 7.49 10.19 10.01
N LYS A 120 6.89 9.00 9.99
CA LYS A 120 6.79 8.12 11.15
C LYS A 120 7.38 6.75 10.84
N VAL A 121 8.01 6.14 11.84
CA VAL A 121 8.45 4.76 11.83
C VAL A 121 7.73 4.02 12.94
N ARG A 122 7.08 2.90 12.61
CA ARG A 122 6.23 2.14 13.54
C ARG A 122 6.80 0.75 13.74
N PHE A 123 7.05 0.39 14.98
CA PHE A 123 7.51 -0.94 15.41
C PHE A 123 6.33 -1.72 15.94
N ILE A 124 6.03 -2.87 15.39
CA ILE A 124 5.00 -3.77 15.94
C ILE A 124 5.62 -4.50 17.14
N ARG A 125 5.11 -4.20 18.33
CA ARG A 125 5.56 -4.85 19.57
C ARG A 125 4.87 -6.17 19.80
N SER A 126 3.56 -6.25 19.57
CA SER A 126 2.81 -7.50 19.60
C SER A 126 1.67 -7.56 18.59
N ILE A 127 1.31 -8.79 18.23
CA ILE A 127 0.13 -9.12 17.42
C ILE A 127 -0.60 -10.21 18.18
N SER A 128 -1.86 -9.99 18.56
CA SER A 128 -2.68 -10.94 19.30
C SER A 128 -3.96 -11.24 18.53
N ASP A 129 -4.34 -12.51 18.47
CA ASP A 129 -5.65 -12.92 17.95
C ASP A 129 -6.72 -12.54 18.98
N VAL A 130 -7.64 -11.68 18.58
CA VAL A 130 -8.75 -11.18 19.40
C VAL A 130 -10.10 -11.50 18.77
N THR A 131 -10.13 -12.49 17.91
CA THR A 131 -11.35 -12.90 17.18
C THR A 131 -12.50 -13.22 18.14
N ALA A 132 -12.22 -13.94 19.21
CA ALA A 132 -13.25 -14.29 20.20
C ALA A 132 -13.80 -13.06 20.93
N ASP A 133 -12.96 -12.06 21.20
CA ASP A 133 -13.38 -10.81 21.84
C ASP A 133 -14.29 -9.98 20.94
N ILE A 134 -14.07 -10.04 19.63
CA ILE A 134 -14.85 -9.26 18.65
C ILE A 134 -16.12 -10.00 18.22
N LEU A 135 -16.04 -11.30 17.96
CA LEU A 135 -17.14 -12.08 17.38
C LEU A 135 -17.95 -12.89 18.39
N GLY A 136 -17.45 -13.09 19.61
CA GLY A 136 -18.02 -14.03 20.57
C GLY A 136 -19.46 -13.75 21.01
N ASN A 137 -19.92 -12.51 20.91
CA ASN A 137 -21.29 -12.11 21.23
C ASN A 137 -22.12 -11.73 19.99
N VAL A 138 -21.61 -11.93 18.78
CA VAL A 138 -22.36 -11.69 17.54
C VAL A 138 -23.32 -12.86 17.30
N PRO A 139 -24.64 -12.63 17.25
CA PRO A 139 -25.59 -13.71 16.97
C PRO A 139 -25.36 -14.31 15.58
N SER A 140 -25.42 -15.62 15.45
CA SER A 140 -25.30 -16.30 14.14
C SER A 140 -26.40 -15.93 13.15
N THR A 141 -27.50 -15.34 13.64
CA THR A 141 -28.63 -14.83 12.83
C THR A 141 -28.57 -13.34 12.56
N ALA A 142 -27.50 -12.64 13.00
CA ALA A 142 -27.37 -11.20 12.80
C ALA A 142 -27.34 -10.86 11.30
N GLY A 143 -28.16 -9.90 10.92
CA GLY A 143 -28.04 -9.27 9.59
C GLY A 143 -26.81 -8.36 9.50
N GLN A 144 -26.46 -7.94 8.29
CA GLN A 144 -25.25 -7.16 8.04
C GLN A 144 -25.11 -5.91 8.92
N GLN A 145 -26.17 -5.12 9.06
CA GLN A 145 -26.16 -3.90 9.89
C GLN A 145 -25.91 -4.19 11.38
N GLU A 146 -26.52 -5.25 11.90
CA GLU A 146 -26.35 -5.65 13.28
C GLU A 146 -24.93 -6.21 13.52
N TYR A 147 -24.43 -7.02 12.60
CA TYR A 147 -23.05 -7.51 12.61
C TYR A 147 -22.05 -6.34 12.65
N GLU A 148 -22.18 -5.38 11.76
CA GLU A 148 -21.29 -4.21 11.69
C GLU A 148 -21.37 -3.34 12.95
N ARG A 149 -22.56 -3.14 13.51
CA ARG A 149 -22.74 -2.39 14.76
C ARG A 149 -22.03 -3.09 15.92
N ILE A 150 -22.32 -4.37 16.15
CA ILE A 150 -21.75 -5.13 17.28
C ILE A 150 -20.22 -5.21 17.15
N THR A 151 -19.71 -5.56 15.98
CA THR A 151 -18.26 -5.66 15.76
C THR A 151 -17.56 -4.32 15.92
N SER A 152 -18.16 -3.22 15.45
CA SER A 152 -17.59 -1.87 15.62
C SER A 152 -17.55 -1.45 17.10
N GLU A 153 -18.60 -1.72 17.87
CA GLU A 153 -18.65 -1.45 19.31
C GLU A 153 -17.60 -2.29 20.07
N ASN A 154 -17.48 -3.59 19.75
CA ASN A 154 -16.48 -4.47 20.34
C ASN A 154 -15.05 -4.01 20.01
N ILE A 155 -14.78 -3.64 18.76
CA ILE A 155 -13.47 -3.10 18.33
C ILE A 155 -13.15 -1.83 19.13
N ALA A 156 -14.08 -0.89 19.22
CA ALA A 156 -13.86 0.36 19.93
C ALA A 156 -13.57 0.12 21.42
N SER A 157 -14.37 -0.73 22.08
CA SER A 157 -14.20 -1.07 23.49
C SER A 157 -12.87 -1.78 23.77
N LEU A 158 -12.53 -2.78 22.96
CA LEU A 158 -11.28 -3.53 23.12
C LEU A 158 -10.07 -2.64 22.84
N THR A 159 -10.14 -1.81 21.80
CA THR A 159 -9.07 -0.87 21.48
C THR A 159 -8.81 0.09 22.63
N ALA A 160 -9.86 0.65 23.24
CA ALA A 160 -9.74 1.55 24.38
C ALA A 160 -9.09 0.85 25.59
N SER A 161 -9.53 -0.36 25.93
CA SER A 161 -8.97 -1.16 27.03
C SER A 161 -7.50 -1.51 26.80
N LEU A 162 -7.14 -1.94 25.59
CA LEU A 162 -5.75 -2.26 25.24
C LEU A 162 -4.88 -1.01 25.18
N GLN A 163 -5.43 0.14 24.76
CA GLN A 163 -4.71 1.42 24.75
C GLN A 163 -4.37 1.88 26.17
N GLU A 164 -5.29 1.72 27.11
CA GLU A 164 -5.04 2.02 28.55
C GLU A 164 -3.96 1.10 29.13
N ALA A 165 -3.96 -0.16 28.75
CA ALA A 165 -2.96 -1.15 29.18
C ALA A 165 -1.58 -0.94 28.54
N ASN A 166 -1.47 -0.14 27.45
CA ASN A 166 -0.24 0.11 26.72
C ASN A 166 0.03 1.63 26.58
N PRO A 167 0.34 2.34 27.66
CA PRO A 167 0.57 3.78 27.61
C PRO A 167 1.75 4.14 26.71
N GLY A 168 1.59 5.18 25.89
CA GLY A 168 2.61 5.64 24.94
C GLY A 168 2.72 4.82 23.65
N MET A 169 1.96 3.74 23.53
CA MET A 169 1.84 2.95 22.29
C MET A 169 0.58 3.35 21.51
N VAL A 170 0.46 2.87 20.30
CA VAL A 170 -0.76 2.94 19.50
C VAL A 170 -1.33 1.53 19.37
N VAL A 171 -2.62 1.37 19.64
CA VAL A 171 -3.31 0.10 19.48
C VAL A 171 -4.25 0.17 18.28
N GLU A 172 -4.15 -0.82 17.40
CA GLU A 172 -5.03 -0.97 16.23
C GLU A 172 -5.62 -2.39 16.24
N VAL A 173 -6.94 -2.51 16.13
CA VAL A 173 -7.63 -3.79 15.90
C VAL A 173 -8.05 -3.84 14.44
N LYS A 174 -7.62 -4.90 13.73
CA LYS A 174 -7.84 -5.03 12.28
C LYS A 174 -8.56 -6.33 11.93
N PRO A 175 -9.53 -6.27 11.01
CA PRO A 175 -10.12 -7.46 10.42
C PRO A 175 -9.13 -8.13 9.45
N PHE A 176 -9.14 -9.44 9.44
CA PHE A 176 -8.44 -10.30 8.49
C PHE A 176 -9.42 -11.31 7.89
N PHE A 177 -9.10 -11.79 6.69
CA PHE A 177 -9.93 -12.78 5.99
C PHE A 177 -11.41 -12.35 5.91
N GLU A 178 -11.63 -11.14 5.41
CA GLU A 178 -12.96 -10.52 5.23
C GLU A 178 -13.78 -10.46 6.55
N GLY A 179 -13.09 -10.23 7.67
CA GLY A 179 -13.74 -10.12 8.99
C GLY A 179 -13.98 -11.46 9.70
N ASN A 180 -13.45 -12.58 9.17
CA ASN A 180 -13.52 -13.88 9.84
C ASN A 180 -12.54 -14.00 11.00
N GLN A 181 -11.51 -13.17 11.05
CA GLN A 181 -10.56 -13.09 12.16
C GLN A 181 -10.20 -11.63 12.45
N TYR A 182 -9.84 -11.37 13.72
CA TYR A 182 -9.44 -10.05 14.18
C TYR A 182 -8.13 -10.12 14.95
N PHE A 183 -7.22 -9.17 14.66
CA PHE A 183 -5.94 -9.09 15.35
C PHE A 183 -5.75 -7.70 15.95
N ALA A 184 -5.31 -7.68 17.21
CA ALA A 184 -4.85 -6.46 17.87
C ALA A 184 -3.35 -6.29 17.68
N PHE A 185 -2.94 -5.10 17.26
CA PHE A 185 -1.55 -4.68 17.08
C PHE A 185 -1.21 -3.64 18.13
N VAL A 186 -0.16 -3.87 18.89
CA VAL A 186 0.45 -2.87 19.78
C VAL A 186 1.68 -2.32 19.08
N ILE A 187 1.71 -1.01 18.85
CA ILE A 187 2.65 -0.36 17.94
C ILE A 187 3.35 0.78 18.67
N GLU A 188 4.67 0.81 18.67
CA GLU A 188 5.48 1.93 19.12
C GLU A 188 5.84 2.83 17.94
N VAL A 189 5.62 4.17 18.08
CA VAL A 189 5.68 5.12 16.96
C VAL A 189 6.75 6.16 17.21
N TYR A 190 7.79 6.19 16.39
CA TYR A 190 8.84 7.20 16.40
C TYR A 190 8.55 8.28 15.37
N THR A 191 8.67 9.55 15.78
CA THR A 191 8.36 10.74 14.97
C THR A 191 9.61 11.57 14.61
N ASP A 192 10.75 11.38 15.28
CA ASP A 192 12.03 11.96 14.85
C ASP A 192 12.75 10.97 13.93
N VAL A 193 12.51 11.12 12.63
CA VAL A 193 13.15 10.34 11.58
C VAL A 193 13.88 11.29 10.65
N ARG A 194 15.16 10.98 10.35
CA ARG A 194 16.03 11.88 9.58
C ARG A 194 16.54 11.21 8.31
N LEU A 195 16.59 11.97 7.22
CA LEU A 195 17.20 11.54 5.96
C LEU A 195 18.73 11.49 6.14
N VAL A 196 19.30 10.32 5.89
CA VAL A 196 20.75 10.07 5.89
C VAL A 196 21.31 10.08 4.49
N GLY A 197 20.57 9.47 3.55
CA GLY A 197 21.00 9.44 2.16
C GLY A 197 19.93 8.97 1.19
N THR A 198 20.07 9.46 -0.02
CA THR A 198 19.27 9.03 -1.16
C THR A 198 20.08 9.19 -2.44
N PRO A 199 20.05 8.21 -3.35
CA PRO A 199 20.63 8.40 -4.67
C PRO A 199 19.81 9.44 -5.45
N PRO A 200 20.37 10.04 -6.50
CA PRO A 200 19.61 10.84 -7.45
C PRO A 200 18.53 9.99 -8.13
N THR A 201 17.44 10.61 -8.56
CA THR A 201 16.31 9.92 -9.25
C THR A 201 16.78 9.12 -10.47
N SER A 202 17.86 9.53 -11.12
CA SER A 202 18.48 8.79 -12.24
C SER A 202 18.98 7.39 -11.84
N ILE A 203 19.17 7.13 -10.55
CA ILE A 203 19.49 5.81 -9.98
C ILE A 203 18.27 5.26 -9.25
N GLY A 204 17.72 6.03 -8.29
CA GLY A 204 16.62 5.62 -7.43
C GLY A 204 15.30 5.30 -8.17
N LYS A 205 15.16 5.85 -9.37
CA LYS A 205 14.05 5.59 -10.29
C LYS A 205 14.55 5.30 -11.71
N PHE A 206 15.70 4.62 -11.85
CA PHE A 206 16.26 4.25 -13.15
C PHE A 206 15.23 3.44 -13.96
N GLY A 207 15.15 3.74 -15.28
CA GLY A 207 14.12 3.19 -16.16
C GLY A 207 12.75 3.87 -16.05
N GLY A 208 12.56 4.70 -15.03
CA GLY A 208 11.35 5.51 -14.82
C GLY A 208 10.05 4.72 -14.91
N ASP A 209 9.07 5.30 -15.58
CA ASP A 209 7.76 4.62 -15.75
C ASP A 209 7.83 3.49 -16.78
N THR A 210 8.79 3.50 -17.70
CA THR A 210 8.94 2.45 -18.73
C THR A 210 9.23 1.11 -18.09
N ASP A 211 10.13 1.03 -17.11
CA ASP A 211 10.53 -0.21 -16.47
C ASP A 211 9.67 -0.57 -15.25
N ASN A 212 8.79 0.32 -14.81
CA ASN A 212 7.92 0.04 -13.67
C ASN A 212 6.92 -1.07 -14.03
N TRP A 213 6.76 -2.06 -13.15
CA TRP A 213 5.98 -3.29 -13.36
C TRP A 213 6.44 -4.11 -14.58
N MET A 214 7.72 -4.03 -14.89
CA MET A 214 8.35 -4.76 -16.00
C MET A 214 9.55 -5.58 -15.53
N TRP A 215 9.90 -6.59 -16.29
CA TRP A 215 11.08 -7.43 -16.10
C TRP A 215 11.89 -7.45 -17.42
N PRO A 216 13.24 -7.33 -17.35
CA PRO A 216 14.08 -7.04 -16.18
C PRO A 216 13.98 -5.59 -15.72
N ARG A 217 14.40 -5.31 -14.48
CA ARG A 217 14.46 -3.98 -13.89
C ARG A 217 15.80 -3.74 -13.22
N HIS A 218 16.43 -2.60 -13.50
CA HIS A 218 17.77 -2.24 -13.01
C HIS A 218 17.78 -0.99 -12.11
N THR A 219 16.66 -0.68 -11.49
CA THR A 219 16.51 0.47 -10.60
C THR A 219 17.28 0.26 -9.31
N GLY A 220 18.10 1.23 -8.89
CA GLY A 220 18.69 1.28 -7.56
C GLY A 220 17.69 1.91 -6.57
N ASP A 221 16.59 1.21 -6.30
CA ASP A 221 15.44 1.72 -5.54
C ASP A 221 15.68 1.59 -4.04
N PHE A 222 16.50 2.49 -3.49
CA PHE A 222 16.79 2.54 -2.06
C PHE A 222 16.87 3.99 -1.55
N SER A 223 16.60 4.16 -0.26
CA SER A 223 16.86 5.37 0.51
C SER A 223 17.23 5.01 1.95
N VAL A 224 17.94 5.89 2.60
CA VAL A 224 18.52 5.67 3.92
C VAL A 224 18.04 6.74 4.88
N PHE A 225 17.48 6.30 5.99
CA PHE A 225 17.01 7.15 7.06
C PHE A 225 17.64 6.71 8.40
N ARG A 226 17.42 7.46 9.45
CA ARG A 226 17.74 7.07 10.81
C ARG A 226 16.61 7.44 11.74
N VAL A 227 16.27 6.51 12.63
CA VAL A 227 15.34 6.73 13.72
C VAL A 227 16.10 7.37 14.88
N TYR A 228 15.53 8.43 15.45
CA TYR A 228 16.00 9.11 16.65
C TYR A 228 15.00 8.93 17.79
N ALA A 229 15.50 8.99 19.01
CA ALA A 229 14.76 8.79 20.24
C ALA A 229 15.18 9.79 21.31
N GLY A 230 14.38 9.93 22.34
CA GLY A 230 14.74 10.68 23.55
C GLY A 230 15.95 10.08 24.27
N GLN A 231 16.38 10.73 25.34
CA GLN A 231 17.55 10.31 26.14
C GLN A 231 17.35 8.92 26.80
N ASP A 232 16.09 8.54 27.03
CA ASP A 232 15.66 7.26 27.59
C ASP A 232 15.42 6.17 26.51
N ASN A 233 15.77 6.47 25.25
CA ASN A 233 15.54 5.61 24.07
C ASN A 233 14.06 5.38 23.72
N ARG A 234 13.15 6.22 24.24
CA ARG A 234 11.72 6.18 23.92
C ARG A 234 11.37 7.14 22.77
N PRO A 235 10.21 6.94 22.11
CA PRO A 235 9.71 7.89 21.14
C PRO A 235 9.65 9.31 21.69
N ALA A 236 10.11 10.26 20.89
CA ALA A 236 10.08 11.69 21.20
C ALA A 236 9.85 12.48 19.92
N ASP A 237 9.23 13.65 20.03
CA ASP A 237 9.19 14.60 18.95
C ASP A 237 10.59 15.12 18.62
N TYR A 238 10.75 15.67 17.41
CA TYR A 238 12.04 16.19 16.99
C TYR A 238 12.65 17.15 18.02
N SER A 239 13.87 16.86 18.40
CA SER A 239 14.74 17.74 19.19
C SER A 239 16.19 17.57 18.74
N PRO A 240 17.00 18.65 18.69
CA PRO A 240 18.43 18.54 18.47
C PRO A 240 19.15 17.69 19.53
N GLU A 241 18.56 17.54 20.72
CA GLU A 241 19.08 16.75 21.82
C GLU A 241 18.80 15.24 21.70
N ASN A 242 17.90 14.86 20.79
CA ASN A 242 17.59 13.45 20.58
C ASN A 242 18.82 12.69 20.07
N ARG A 243 18.87 11.40 20.42
CA ARG A 243 19.96 10.50 20.05
C ARG A 243 19.46 9.45 19.05
N PRO A 244 20.37 8.89 18.24
CA PRO A 244 20.03 7.72 17.42
C PRO A 244 19.39 6.63 18.29
N TYR A 245 18.27 6.09 17.82
CA TYR A 245 17.59 4.97 18.46
C TYR A 245 18.54 3.79 18.64
N LYS A 246 18.67 3.29 19.86
CA LYS A 246 19.44 2.08 20.14
C LYS A 246 18.58 0.85 19.88
N ALA A 247 18.87 0.19 18.76
CA ALA A 247 18.07 -0.92 18.29
C ALA A 247 18.29 -2.18 19.15
N GLU A 248 17.20 -2.78 19.62
CA GLU A 248 17.21 -4.08 20.30
C GLU A 248 17.57 -5.21 19.33
N LYS A 249 17.15 -5.05 18.07
CA LYS A 249 17.45 -5.95 16.97
C LYS A 249 17.73 -5.15 15.70
N PHE A 250 18.68 -5.61 14.93
CA PHE A 250 18.95 -5.10 13.58
C PHE A 250 19.38 -6.23 12.66
N LEU A 251 19.19 -6.06 11.37
CA LEU A 251 19.62 -6.98 10.33
C LEU A 251 21.08 -6.72 9.99
N LYS A 252 21.90 -7.74 10.03
CA LYS A 252 23.29 -7.65 9.56
C LYS A 252 23.30 -7.75 8.04
N ILE A 253 24.01 -6.81 7.40
CA ILE A 253 24.25 -6.85 5.97
C ILE A 253 25.32 -7.92 5.71
N SER A 254 24.98 -8.94 4.91
CA SER A 254 25.93 -9.95 4.47
C SER A 254 26.45 -9.62 3.07
N LEU A 255 27.74 -9.76 2.88
CA LEU A 255 28.42 -9.69 1.58
C LEU A 255 28.83 -11.05 1.05
N ASP A 256 28.46 -12.15 1.71
CA ASP A 256 28.85 -13.51 1.34
C ASP A 256 28.12 -14.02 0.09
N GLY A 257 27.05 -13.29 -0.31
CA GLY A 257 26.19 -13.68 -1.43
C GLY A 257 25.27 -14.86 -1.08
N TYR A 258 24.67 -15.44 -2.11
CA TYR A 258 23.79 -16.59 -2.01
C TYR A 258 23.94 -17.46 -3.27
N LYS A 259 23.52 -18.70 -3.18
CA LYS A 259 23.59 -19.67 -4.28
C LYS A 259 22.19 -20.20 -4.60
N GLU A 260 22.03 -20.77 -5.77
CA GLU A 260 20.81 -21.48 -6.13
C GLU A 260 20.54 -22.61 -5.12
N GLY A 261 19.32 -22.68 -4.62
CA GLY A 261 18.91 -23.62 -3.58
C GLY A 261 19.08 -23.13 -2.14
N ASP A 262 19.73 -21.99 -1.91
CA ASP A 262 19.77 -21.39 -0.57
C ASP A 262 18.36 -20.91 -0.15
N PHE A 263 18.06 -21.05 1.12
CA PHE A 263 16.80 -20.53 1.68
C PHE A 263 16.82 -19.01 1.69
N ALA A 264 15.75 -18.43 1.17
CA ALA A 264 15.47 -16.99 1.26
C ALA A 264 14.03 -16.74 1.69
N MET A 265 13.78 -15.67 2.41
CA MET A 265 12.43 -15.20 2.76
C MET A 265 12.35 -13.69 2.66
N ILE A 266 11.14 -13.18 2.43
CA ILE A 266 10.81 -11.76 2.50
C ILE A 266 9.97 -11.55 3.74
N MET A 267 10.30 -10.52 4.52
CA MET A 267 9.54 -10.10 5.68
C MET A 267 9.20 -8.62 5.55
N GLY A 268 7.93 -8.26 5.76
CA GLY A 268 7.52 -6.85 5.63
C GLY A 268 6.03 -6.65 5.53
N PHE A 269 5.66 -5.44 5.07
CA PHE A 269 4.30 -4.93 5.02
C PHE A 269 3.92 -4.61 3.57
N PRO A 270 3.49 -5.60 2.78
CA PRO A 270 3.06 -5.37 1.40
C PRO A 270 1.77 -4.54 1.37
N GLY A 271 1.53 -3.84 0.25
CA GLY A 271 0.35 -3.01 0.07
C GLY A 271 -0.93 -3.84 0.07
N SER A 272 -1.21 -4.51 -1.03
CA SER A 272 -2.39 -5.38 -1.17
C SER A 272 -2.13 -6.51 -2.16
N THR A 273 -2.86 -7.60 -1.99
CA THR A 273 -2.91 -8.70 -2.96
C THR A 273 -4.36 -9.08 -3.19
N GLN A 274 -4.65 -9.51 -4.42
CA GLN A 274 -5.99 -9.94 -4.85
C GLN A 274 -5.95 -11.40 -5.30
N ARG A 275 -5.19 -12.21 -4.58
CA ARG A 275 -4.95 -13.62 -4.90
C ARG A 275 -6.23 -14.45 -4.99
N TYR A 276 -7.21 -14.14 -4.15
CA TYR A 276 -8.44 -14.92 -4.04
C TYR A 276 -9.60 -14.38 -4.90
N MET A 277 -9.33 -13.41 -5.78
CA MET A 277 -10.33 -12.95 -6.74
C MET A 277 -10.90 -14.12 -7.55
N THR A 278 -12.20 -14.06 -7.77
CA THR A 278 -12.93 -14.96 -8.67
C THR A 278 -12.72 -14.57 -10.13
N SER A 279 -13.11 -15.46 -11.04
CA SER A 279 -13.09 -15.15 -12.48
C SER A 279 -14.03 -13.99 -12.85
N TYR A 280 -15.10 -13.79 -12.08
CA TYR A 280 -16.07 -12.68 -12.28
C TYR A 280 -15.43 -11.32 -11.93
N GLU A 281 -14.71 -11.24 -10.82
CA GLU A 281 -13.96 -10.04 -10.43
C GLU A 281 -12.81 -9.74 -11.42
N ILE A 282 -12.19 -10.79 -11.99
CA ILE A 282 -11.17 -10.62 -13.04
C ILE A 282 -11.79 -10.02 -14.29
N ASP A 283 -13.03 -10.41 -14.66
CA ASP A 283 -13.73 -9.82 -15.78
C ASP A 283 -14.02 -8.34 -15.56
N ASP A 284 -14.52 -7.94 -14.40
CA ASP A 284 -14.70 -6.53 -14.04
C ASP A 284 -13.37 -5.77 -14.14
N MET A 285 -12.32 -6.33 -13.55
CA MET A 285 -10.99 -5.70 -13.58
C MET A 285 -10.47 -5.48 -15.01
N LEU A 286 -10.67 -6.45 -15.91
CA LEU A 286 -10.17 -6.36 -17.27
C LEU A 286 -11.02 -5.44 -18.16
N ASN A 287 -12.32 -5.39 -17.94
CA ASN A 287 -13.26 -4.72 -18.82
C ASN A 287 -13.73 -3.34 -18.32
N VAL A 288 -13.66 -3.09 -17.02
CA VAL A 288 -14.13 -1.85 -16.39
C VAL A 288 -13.00 -1.16 -15.65
N SER A 289 -12.55 -1.72 -14.52
CA SER A 289 -11.73 -0.96 -13.58
C SER A 289 -10.33 -0.62 -14.10
N ASN A 290 -9.64 -1.52 -14.78
CA ASN A 290 -8.33 -1.21 -15.35
C ASN A 290 -8.41 -0.29 -16.59
N PRO A 291 -9.30 -0.51 -17.57
CA PRO A 291 -9.45 0.40 -18.70
C PRO A 291 -9.74 1.84 -18.29
N ASN A 292 -10.70 2.07 -17.40
CA ASN A 292 -11.03 3.40 -16.91
C ASN A 292 -9.84 4.08 -16.22
N ARG A 293 -9.17 3.35 -15.33
CA ARG A 293 -7.97 3.88 -14.64
C ARG A 293 -6.84 4.19 -15.62
N ILE A 294 -6.61 3.35 -16.60
CA ILE A 294 -5.57 3.56 -17.62
C ILE A 294 -5.90 4.82 -18.42
N PHE A 295 -7.12 4.99 -18.87
CA PHE A 295 -7.56 6.13 -19.64
C PHE A 295 -7.47 7.44 -18.83
N ILE A 296 -8.19 7.53 -17.72
CA ILE A 296 -8.30 8.76 -16.93
C ILE A 296 -6.93 9.22 -16.41
N ARG A 297 -6.14 8.30 -15.85
CA ARG A 297 -4.80 8.63 -15.36
C ARG A 297 -3.83 8.96 -16.48
N GLY A 298 -3.96 8.32 -17.64
CA GLY A 298 -3.17 8.64 -18.82
C GLY A 298 -3.33 10.10 -19.25
N GLU A 299 -4.58 10.56 -19.36
CA GLU A 299 -4.93 11.95 -19.69
C GLU A 299 -4.37 12.95 -18.66
N ARG A 300 -4.58 12.66 -17.38
CA ARG A 300 -4.02 13.49 -16.30
C ARG A 300 -2.49 13.58 -16.36
N GLN A 301 -1.83 12.45 -16.52
CA GLN A 301 -0.36 12.38 -16.51
C GLN A 301 0.27 13.10 -17.71
N ALA A 302 -0.40 13.11 -18.86
CA ALA A 302 0.08 13.87 -20.02
C ALA A 302 0.21 15.37 -19.68
N ILE A 303 -0.83 15.94 -19.03
CA ILE A 303 -0.84 17.33 -18.56
C ILE A 303 0.25 17.59 -17.51
N LEU A 304 0.33 16.72 -16.49
CA LEU A 304 1.32 16.87 -15.42
C LEU A 304 2.74 16.81 -15.98
N LYS A 305 3.02 15.89 -16.90
CA LYS A 305 4.34 15.69 -17.50
C LYS A 305 4.78 16.91 -18.32
N GLU A 306 3.87 17.51 -19.07
CA GLU A 306 4.13 18.75 -19.82
C GLU A 306 4.53 19.90 -18.90
N ASP A 307 3.71 20.16 -17.84
CA ASP A 307 3.96 21.26 -16.92
C ASP A 307 5.21 21.04 -16.05
N MET A 308 5.45 19.79 -15.64
CA MET A 308 6.67 19.40 -14.91
C MET A 308 7.94 19.59 -15.77
N ALA A 309 7.85 19.35 -17.08
CA ALA A 309 8.97 19.59 -18.00
C ALA A 309 9.25 21.09 -18.23
N ALA A 310 8.22 21.92 -18.15
CA ALA A 310 8.32 23.36 -18.34
C ALA A 310 8.86 24.14 -17.13
N SER A 311 8.81 23.56 -15.91
CA SER A 311 9.17 24.25 -14.66
C SER A 311 9.72 23.31 -13.60
N ASP A 312 10.95 23.57 -13.14
CA ASP A 312 11.56 22.84 -12.02
C ASP A 312 10.74 22.95 -10.73
N LYS A 313 10.12 24.10 -10.47
CA LYS A 313 9.23 24.28 -9.33
C LYS A 313 8.02 23.34 -9.42
N VAL A 314 7.32 23.33 -10.57
CA VAL A 314 6.17 22.44 -10.80
C VAL A 314 6.61 20.98 -10.74
N ARG A 315 7.76 20.64 -11.29
CA ARG A 315 8.34 19.30 -11.24
C ARG A 315 8.50 18.81 -9.79
N ILE A 316 9.05 19.65 -8.91
CA ILE A 316 9.20 19.30 -7.48
C ILE A 316 7.83 19.17 -6.83
N GLN A 317 6.92 20.12 -7.03
CA GLN A 317 5.56 20.09 -6.44
C GLN A 317 4.76 18.85 -6.82
N TYR A 318 4.95 18.34 -8.04
CA TYR A 318 4.16 17.22 -8.58
C TYR A 318 4.90 15.88 -8.59
N ALA A 319 6.16 15.83 -8.23
CA ALA A 319 6.99 14.62 -8.31
C ALA A 319 6.36 13.40 -7.64
N SER A 320 5.94 13.50 -6.38
CA SER A 320 5.31 12.40 -5.63
C SER A 320 3.91 12.08 -6.15
N LYS A 321 3.11 13.10 -6.47
CA LYS A 321 1.75 12.95 -6.99
C LYS A 321 1.74 12.24 -8.34
N TYR A 322 2.66 12.64 -9.23
CA TYR A 322 2.87 11.99 -10.52
C TYR A 322 3.35 10.55 -10.33
N ALA A 323 4.35 10.32 -9.49
CA ALA A 323 4.90 8.99 -9.23
C ALA A 323 3.82 8.03 -8.71
N THR A 324 2.99 8.46 -7.77
CA THR A 324 1.87 7.67 -7.25
C THR A 324 0.85 7.34 -8.35
N SER A 325 0.42 8.34 -9.11
CA SER A 325 -0.54 8.15 -10.20
C SER A 325 0.00 7.19 -11.27
N SER A 326 1.26 7.38 -11.69
CA SER A 326 1.94 6.56 -12.68
C SER A 326 2.11 5.10 -12.22
N ASN A 327 2.42 4.89 -10.94
CA ASN A 327 2.55 3.55 -10.39
C ASN A 327 1.26 2.72 -10.55
N TYR A 328 0.10 3.27 -10.19
CA TYR A 328 -1.19 2.60 -10.37
C TYR A 328 -1.56 2.44 -11.84
N TRP A 329 -1.27 3.43 -12.67
CA TRP A 329 -1.49 3.39 -14.11
C TRP A 329 -0.72 2.25 -14.77
N LYS A 330 0.58 2.14 -14.50
CA LYS A 330 1.44 1.05 -15.00
C LYS A 330 1.06 -0.30 -14.41
N ASN A 331 0.67 -0.35 -13.13
CA ASN A 331 0.16 -1.57 -12.51
C ASN A 331 -1.08 -2.10 -13.25
N SER A 332 -2.05 -1.24 -13.57
CA SER A 332 -3.25 -1.63 -14.31
C SER A 332 -2.92 -2.17 -15.71
N ILE A 333 -2.01 -1.51 -16.43
CA ILE A 333 -1.53 -1.98 -17.75
C ILE A 333 -0.84 -3.34 -17.62
N GLY A 334 0.13 -3.45 -16.69
CA GLY A 334 0.91 -4.67 -16.48
C GLY A 334 0.06 -5.85 -15.99
N LYS A 335 -0.88 -5.57 -15.07
CA LYS A 335 -1.79 -6.58 -14.52
C LYS A 335 -2.72 -7.13 -15.62
N SER A 336 -3.38 -6.27 -16.40
CA SER A 336 -4.24 -6.71 -17.51
C SER A 336 -3.47 -7.56 -18.51
N ARG A 337 -2.28 -7.10 -18.91
CA ARG A 337 -1.41 -7.85 -19.83
C ARG A 337 -0.97 -9.20 -19.23
N GLY A 338 -0.62 -9.23 -17.97
CA GLY A 338 -0.19 -10.44 -17.26
C GLY A 338 -1.32 -11.47 -17.13
N ILE A 339 -2.51 -11.03 -16.72
CA ILE A 339 -3.71 -11.87 -16.59
C ILE A 339 -4.03 -12.56 -17.93
N LEU A 340 -4.10 -11.77 -19.00
CA LEU A 340 -4.39 -12.29 -20.34
C LEU A 340 -3.30 -13.24 -20.84
N LYS A 341 -2.01 -12.84 -20.70
CA LYS A 341 -0.89 -13.65 -21.19
C LYS A 341 -0.76 -14.99 -20.49
N LEU A 342 -1.08 -15.04 -19.19
CA LEU A 342 -0.89 -16.23 -18.35
C LEU A 342 -2.16 -17.08 -18.22
N GLY A 343 -3.27 -16.72 -18.87
CA GLY A 343 -4.54 -17.45 -18.78
C GLY A 343 -5.04 -17.53 -17.32
N VAL A 344 -4.95 -16.42 -16.57
CA VAL A 344 -5.30 -16.42 -15.14
C VAL A 344 -6.79 -16.64 -14.93
N LYS A 345 -7.63 -16.04 -15.78
CA LYS A 345 -9.10 -16.21 -15.73
C LYS A 345 -9.49 -17.67 -15.91
N GLU A 346 -8.95 -18.34 -16.90
CA GLU A 346 -9.22 -19.74 -17.21
C GLU A 346 -8.80 -20.67 -16.06
N ARG A 347 -7.67 -20.40 -15.43
CA ARG A 347 -7.22 -21.12 -14.23
C ARG A 347 -8.18 -20.92 -13.05
N LYS A 348 -8.68 -19.70 -12.87
CA LYS A 348 -9.67 -19.42 -11.81
C LYS A 348 -10.98 -20.15 -12.07
N GLN A 349 -11.48 -20.15 -13.30
CA GLN A 349 -12.67 -20.90 -13.67
C GLN A 349 -12.52 -22.42 -13.40
N GLN A 350 -11.34 -22.99 -13.65
CA GLN A 350 -11.07 -24.39 -13.32
C GLN A 350 -11.08 -24.63 -11.79
N GLN A 351 -10.48 -23.71 -11.01
CA GLN A 351 -10.50 -23.78 -9.55
C GLN A 351 -11.92 -23.65 -8.99
N GLU A 352 -12.70 -22.73 -9.53
CA GLU A 352 -14.10 -22.50 -9.16
C GLU A 352 -14.97 -23.73 -9.46
N ALA A 353 -14.80 -24.33 -10.63
CA ALA A 353 -15.52 -25.56 -10.97
C ALA A 353 -15.14 -26.73 -10.05
N ALA A 354 -13.85 -26.86 -9.70
CA ALA A 354 -13.40 -27.86 -8.76
C ALA A 354 -13.94 -27.63 -7.34
N PHE A 355 -13.95 -26.36 -6.89
CA PHE A 355 -14.53 -25.97 -5.60
C PHE A 355 -16.03 -26.26 -5.56
N GLN A 356 -16.78 -25.89 -6.59
CA GLN A 356 -18.22 -26.12 -6.68
C GLN A 356 -18.55 -27.62 -6.58
N ALA A 357 -17.85 -28.44 -7.36
CA ALA A 357 -18.03 -29.90 -7.33
C ALA A 357 -17.64 -30.51 -5.98
N TRP A 358 -16.65 -29.95 -5.29
CA TRP A 358 -16.30 -30.36 -3.94
C TRP A 358 -17.39 -29.96 -2.93
N ALA A 359 -17.89 -28.72 -2.99
CA ALA A 359 -18.92 -28.22 -2.11
C ALA A 359 -20.19 -29.04 -2.20
N GLU A 360 -20.69 -29.28 -3.42
CA GLU A 360 -21.89 -30.09 -3.68
C GLU A 360 -21.79 -31.53 -3.13
N LYS A 361 -20.58 -32.08 -3.11
CA LYS A 361 -20.36 -33.46 -2.63
C LYS A 361 -20.12 -33.58 -1.14
N ASN A 362 -19.51 -32.56 -0.50
CA ASN A 362 -18.91 -32.71 0.83
C ASN A 362 -19.50 -31.78 1.88
N THR A 363 -20.41 -30.87 1.50
CA THR A 363 -20.99 -29.89 2.43
C THR A 363 -22.50 -29.90 2.38
N LEU A 364 -23.12 -29.38 3.45
CA LEU A 364 -24.56 -29.20 3.53
C LEU A 364 -24.96 -27.79 3.03
N PRO A 365 -26.18 -27.61 2.48
CA PRO A 365 -26.65 -26.31 2.01
C PRO A 365 -26.56 -25.19 3.04
N GLU A 366 -26.83 -25.50 4.32
CA GLU A 366 -26.79 -24.57 5.44
C GLU A 366 -25.36 -24.09 5.79
N GLU A 367 -24.32 -24.77 5.32
CA GLU A 367 -22.93 -24.32 5.47
C GLU A 367 -22.55 -23.21 4.49
N GLY A 368 -23.37 -22.93 3.47
CA GLY A 368 -23.25 -21.81 2.55
C GLY A 368 -22.19 -21.94 1.45
N TYR A 369 -21.40 -23.01 1.44
CA TYR A 369 -20.34 -23.20 0.42
C TYR A 369 -20.89 -23.40 -1.00
N ILE A 370 -22.03 -24.09 -1.13
CA ILE A 370 -22.67 -24.39 -2.43
C ILE A 370 -23.09 -23.10 -3.15
N ASP A 371 -23.58 -22.12 -2.39
CA ASP A 371 -24.10 -20.86 -2.91
C ASP A 371 -23.02 -19.76 -3.00
N ALA A 372 -21.80 -19.99 -2.51
CA ALA A 372 -20.78 -18.95 -2.40
C ALA A 372 -20.43 -18.32 -3.74
N LEU A 373 -20.07 -19.13 -4.74
CA LEU A 373 -19.72 -18.62 -6.09
C LEU A 373 -20.92 -17.99 -6.81
N PRO A 374 -22.12 -18.59 -6.84
CA PRO A 374 -23.30 -17.93 -7.37
C PRO A 374 -23.61 -16.58 -6.76
N LYS A 375 -23.52 -16.42 -5.43
CA LYS A 375 -23.74 -15.14 -4.73
C LYS A 375 -22.68 -14.09 -5.07
N ILE A 376 -21.41 -14.49 -5.12
CA ILE A 376 -20.32 -13.59 -5.52
C ILE A 376 -20.56 -13.09 -6.96
N ARG A 377 -20.93 -13.99 -7.87
CA ARG A 377 -21.24 -13.65 -9.25
C ARG A 377 -22.40 -12.65 -9.34
N GLU A 378 -23.52 -12.94 -8.68
CA GLU A 378 -24.69 -12.06 -8.65
C GLU A 378 -24.34 -10.67 -8.11
N ALA A 379 -23.54 -10.60 -7.04
CA ALA A 379 -23.09 -9.35 -6.46
C ALA A 379 -22.23 -8.52 -7.44
N ILE A 380 -21.26 -9.14 -8.11
CA ILE A 380 -20.40 -8.46 -9.09
C ILE A 380 -21.19 -7.98 -10.30
N GLU A 381 -22.06 -8.84 -10.88
CA GLU A 381 -22.92 -8.48 -12.00
C GLU A 381 -23.90 -7.35 -11.64
N GLY A 382 -24.42 -7.34 -10.41
CA GLY A 382 -25.31 -6.29 -9.90
C GLY A 382 -24.62 -4.94 -9.67
N LEU A 383 -23.31 -4.93 -9.46
CA LEU A 383 -22.53 -3.71 -9.22
C LEU A 383 -21.90 -3.12 -10.49
N ALA A 384 -21.87 -3.83 -11.60
CA ALA A 384 -21.08 -3.46 -12.78
C ALA A 384 -21.32 -2.02 -13.27
N GLY A 385 -22.57 -1.57 -13.41
CA GLY A 385 -22.90 -0.19 -13.81
C GLY A 385 -22.57 0.86 -12.72
N ILE A 386 -22.76 0.49 -11.47
CA ILE A 386 -22.47 1.36 -10.33
C ILE A 386 -20.95 1.55 -10.18
N ASP A 387 -20.18 0.48 -10.34
CA ASP A 387 -18.72 0.52 -10.23
C ASP A 387 -18.07 1.33 -11.35
N ASP A 388 -18.57 1.25 -12.57
CA ASP A 388 -18.12 2.10 -13.68
C ASP A 388 -18.32 3.58 -13.35
N HIS A 389 -19.54 3.97 -12.97
CA HIS A 389 -19.87 5.34 -12.59
C HIS A 389 -19.03 5.83 -11.40
N ARG A 390 -18.96 5.04 -10.32
CA ARG A 390 -18.17 5.35 -9.13
C ARG A 390 -16.70 5.56 -9.48
N GLN A 391 -16.16 4.77 -10.37
CA GLN A 391 -14.75 4.85 -10.74
C GLN A 391 -14.43 6.14 -11.51
N TYR A 392 -15.33 6.64 -12.38
CA TYR A 392 -15.17 7.96 -12.99
C TYR A 392 -15.20 9.07 -11.94
N LEU A 393 -16.13 9.03 -10.98
CA LEU A 393 -16.16 9.99 -9.88
C LEU A 393 -14.85 9.99 -9.07
N GLU A 394 -14.38 8.82 -8.70
CA GLU A 394 -13.14 8.70 -7.94
C GLU A 394 -11.90 9.14 -8.73
N GLU A 395 -11.69 8.58 -9.91
CA GLU A 395 -10.44 8.78 -10.66
C GLU A 395 -10.38 10.15 -11.35
N ALA A 396 -11.49 10.65 -11.91
CA ALA A 396 -11.50 11.93 -12.63
C ALA A 396 -11.63 13.13 -11.67
N PHE A 397 -12.41 13.02 -10.59
CA PHE A 397 -12.60 14.16 -9.69
C PHE A 397 -11.84 13.99 -8.38
N LEU A 398 -12.17 12.99 -7.58
CA LEU A 398 -11.66 12.90 -6.23
C LEU A 398 -10.15 12.61 -6.15
N ARG A 399 -9.56 12.02 -7.16
CA ARG A 399 -8.11 11.72 -7.22
C ARG A 399 -7.34 12.60 -8.19
N ALA A 400 -8.00 13.14 -9.21
CA ALA A 400 -7.30 13.94 -10.23
C ALA A 400 -7.31 15.43 -9.92
N VAL A 401 -8.46 15.99 -9.50
CA VAL A 401 -8.64 17.44 -9.26
C VAL A 401 -8.25 17.78 -7.83
N GLU A 402 -7.12 18.47 -7.69
CA GLU A 402 -6.51 18.66 -6.37
C GLU A 402 -7.23 19.65 -5.48
N ILE A 403 -7.86 20.69 -6.05
CA ILE A 403 -8.61 21.69 -5.27
C ILE A 403 -9.77 21.08 -4.47
N LEU A 404 -10.21 19.88 -4.81
CA LEU A 404 -11.20 19.13 -4.03
C LEU A 404 -10.62 18.51 -2.75
N THR A 405 -9.30 18.43 -2.60
CA THR A 405 -8.66 17.82 -1.42
C THR A 405 -8.95 18.60 -0.12
N PRO A 406 -8.86 19.94 -0.07
CA PRO A 406 -9.30 20.72 1.09
C PRO A 406 -10.74 20.46 1.48
N ALA A 407 -11.66 20.41 0.52
CA ALA A 407 -13.07 20.11 0.78
C ALA A 407 -13.23 18.75 1.48
N LYS A 408 -12.55 17.71 0.99
CA LYS A 408 -12.54 16.37 1.64
C LYS A 408 -11.96 16.38 3.05
N MET A 409 -10.91 17.17 3.30
CA MET A 409 -10.30 17.24 4.64
C MET A 409 -11.27 17.78 5.69
N PHE A 410 -12.26 18.57 5.27
CA PHE A 410 -13.23 19.22 6.14
C PHE A 410 -14.67 18.72 5.95
N ASP A 411 -14.89 17.76 5.07
CA ASP A 411 -16.20 17.17 4.80
C ASP A 411 -16.82 16.57 6.08
N GLY A 412 -18.11 16.86 6.29
CA GLY A 412 -18.86 16.44 7.47
C GLY A 412 -18.45 17.09 8.80
N ARG A 413 -17.55 18.07 8.79
CA ARG A 413 -17.10 18.78 9.99
C ARG A 413 -17.81 20.13 10.09
N THR A 414 -18.70 20.27 11.05
CA THR A 414 -19.33 21.54 11.40
C THR A 414 -18.41 22.45 12.22
N GLU A 415 -17.39 21.86 12.88
CA GLU A 415 -16.41 22.56 13.69
C GLU A 415 -15.02 21.96 13.53
N ILE A 416 -14.00 22.80 13.38
CA ILE A 416 -12.60 22.38 13.34
C ILE A 416 -12.07 22.34 14.76
N LYS A 417 -11.96 21.15 15.33
CA LYS A 417 -11.52 20.92 16.71
C LYS A 417 -10.11 21.45 16.99
N TYR A 418 -9.21 21.41 15.97
CA TYR A 418 -7.81 21.82 16.07
C TYR A 418 -7.45 22.81 14.94
N PRO A 419 -7.82 24.10 15.05
CA PRO A 419 -7.63 25.08 13.97
C PRO A 419 -6.17 25.27 13.54
N GLU A 420 -5.24 25.25 14.49
CA GLU A 420 -3.79 25.43 14.17
C GLU A 420 -3.20 24.25 13.40
N GLU A 421 -3.60 23.02 13.76
CA GLU A 421 -3.19 21.83 13.01
C GLU A 421 -3.79 21.83 11.60
N ALA A 422 -5.05 22.24 11.46
CA ALA A 422 -5.69 22.41 10.17
C ALA A 422 -4.97 23.46 9.31
N ARG A 423 -4.60 24.62 9.87
CA ARG A 423 -3.81 25.64 9.16
C ARG A 423 -2.45 25.11 8.72
N LYS A 424 -1.75 24.37 9.59
CA LYS A 424 -0.45 23.76 9.28
C LYS A 424 -0.58 22.72 8.17
N ALA A 425 -1.60 21.87 8.22
CA ALA A 425 -1.88 20.89 7.17
C ALA A 425 -2.19 21.59 5.82
N MET A 426 -2.98 22.64 5.83
CA MET A 426 -3.29 23.44 4.64
C MET A 426 -2.05 24.15 4.10
N ALA A 427 -1.21 24.74 4.94
CA ALA A 427 0.05 25.36 4.49
C ALA A 427 0.96 24.35 3.79
N GLY A 428 1.07 23.12 4.33
CA GLY A 428 1.81 22.01 3.72
C GLY A 428 1.23 21.61 2.37
N TRP A 429 -0.11 21.53 2.26
CA TRP A 429 -0.79 21.22 1.01
C TRP A 429 -0.56 22.31 -0.06
N TYR A 430 -0.71 23.61 0.30
CA TYR A 430 -0.51 24.74 -0.61
C TYR A 430 0.93 24.85 -1.11
N LYS A 431 1.93 24.40 -0.34
CA LYS A 431 3.33 24.36 -0.79
C LYS A 431 3.48 23.58 -2.09
N ASP A 432 2.77 22.46 -2.20
CA ASP A 432 2.87 21.55 -3.34
C ASP A 432 1.68 21.65 -4.30
N TYR A 433 0.87 22.69 -4.20
CA TYR A 433 -0.26 22.97 -5.09
C TYR A 433 0.12 23.96 -6.20
N ASN A 434 -0.29 23.68 -7.44
CA ASN A 434 -0.13 24.56 -8.58
C ASN A 434 -1.46 24.75 -9.30
N ALA A 435 -2.12 25.90 -9.06
CA ALA A 435 -3.45 26.18 -9.60
C ALA A 435 -3.52 26.16 -11.15
N PRO A 436 -2.54 26.68 -11.93
CA PRO A 436 -2.59 26.57 -13.39
C PRO A 436 -2.62 25.12 -13.89
N THR A 437 -1.80 24.24 -13.29
CA THR A 437 -1.77 22.81 -13.66
C THR A 437 -3.07 22.12 -13.28
N ASP A 438 -3.54 22.33 -12.04
CA ASP A 438 -4.79 21.72 -11.56
C ASP A 438 -6.00 22.16 -12.39
N ARG A 439 -6.05 23.43 -12.82
CA ARG A 439 -7.09 23.94 -13.73
C ARG A 439 -7.11 23.20 -15.07
N LYS A 440 -5.96 22.94 -15.68
CA LYS A 440 -5.86 22.15 -16.93
C LYS A 440 -6.40 20.74 -16.72
N VAL A 441 -6.03 20.11 -15.58
CA VAL A 441 -6.51 18.78 -15.21
C VAL A 441 -8.03 18.81 -15.01
N ALA A 442 -8.56 19.74 -14.23
CA ALA A 442 -10.00 19.85 -13.96
C ALA A 442 -10.82 20.00 -15.27
N LYS A 443 -10.41 20.89 -16.17
CA LYS A 443 -11.05 21.04 -17.49
C LYS A 443 -11.08 19.74 -18.29
N ARG A 444 -9.97 19.00 -18.32
CA ARG A 444 -9.93 17.72 -19.04
C ARG A 444 -10.81 16.66 -18.37
N MET A 445 -10.82 16.60 -17.04
CA MET A 445 -11.66 15.65 -16.29
C MET A 445 -13.15 15.93 -16.47
N LEU A 446 -13.55 17.19 -16.50
CA LEU A 446 -14.94 17.58 -16.80
C LEU A 446 -15.37 17.13 -18.21
N LYS A 447 -14.50 17.28 -19.24
CA LYS A 447 -14.78 16.81 -20.59
C LYS A 447 -14.90 15.28 -20.65
N ILE A 448 -13.99 14.55 -19.98
CA ILE A 448 -14.04 13.10 -19.88
C ILE A 448 -15.35 12.64 -19.23
N ALA A 449 -15.78 13.27 -18.15
CA ALA A 449 -17.04 12.93 -17.50
C ALA A 449 -18.22 13.10 -18.46
N ARG A 450 -18.27 14.20 -19.21
CA ARG A 450 -19.30 14.45 -20.20
C ARG A 450 -19.31 13.42 -21.34
N GLU A 451 -18.14 12.98 -21.77
CA GLU A 451 -17.96 12.06 -22.88
C GLU A 451 -18.32 10.59 -22.52
N HIS A 452 -18.11 10.20 -21.26
CA HIS A 452 -18.12 8.80 -20.85
C HIS A 452 -19.12 8.43 -19.76
N MET A 453 -19.60 9.38 -18.95
CA MET A 453 -20.57 9.09 -17.89
C MET A 453 -22.00 9.21 -18.44
N THR A 454 -22.81 8.20 -18.18
CA THR A 454 -24.24 8.21 -18.53
C THR A 454 -25.08 9.04 -17.58
N ASP A 455 -24.66 9.10 -16.31
CA ASP A 455 -25.30 9.87 -15.25
C ASP A 455 -24.27 10.84 -14.64
N LEU A 456 -24.44 12.12 -14.95
CA LEU A 456 -23.52 13.15 -14.51
C LEU A 456 -23.81 13.58 -13.06
N PRO A 457 -22.78 13.86 -12.25
CA PRO A 457 -22.97 14.35 -10.89
C PRO A 457 -23.81 15.62 -10.85
N SER A 458 -24.57 15.82 -9.77
CA SER A 458 -25.46 16.96 -9.60
C SER A 458 -24.76 18.31 -9.78
N PHE A 459 -23.50 18.46 -9.34
CA PHE A 459 -22.76 19.70 -9.57
C PHE A 459 -22.57 19.99 -11.07
N TYR A 460 -22.47 18.96 -11.89
CA TYR A 460 -22.32 19.13 -13.32
C TYR A 460 -23.61 19.66 -13.93
N THR A 461 -24.74 19.01 -13.62
CA THR A 461 -26.05 19.38 -14.14
C THR A 461 -26.59 20.67 -13.55
N GLU A 462 -26.30 20.95 -12.28
CA GLU A 462 -26.81 22.16 -11.58
C GLU A 462 -25.92 23.39 -11.83
N ILE A 463 -24.62 23.25 -11.98
CA ILE A 463 -23.71 24.39 -12.13
C ILE A 463 -23.21 24.48 -13.56
N VAL A 464 -22.50 23.48 -14.06
CA VAL A 464 -21.86 23.55 -15.38
C VAL A 464 -22.90 23.76 -16.48
N ASP A 465 -24.02 23.00 -16.45
CA ASP A 465 -25.05 23.09 -17.48
C ASP A 465 -25.93 24.33 -17.33
N LYS A 466 -26.37 24.68 -16.11
CA LYS A 466 -27.31 25.77 -15.91
C LYS A 466 -26.65 27.14 -15.86
N GLU A 467 -25.49 27.28 -15.21
CA GLU A 467 -24.84 28.56 -15.04
C GLU A 467 -23.83 28.88 -16.14
N PHE A 468 -23.21 27.85 -16.72
CA PHE A 468 -22.16 27.98 -17.74
C PHE A 468 -22.60 27.43 -19.11
N ASN A 469 -23.90 27.11 -19.33
CA ASN A 469 -24.42 26.55 -20.58
C ASN A 469 -23.66 25.29 -21.07
N GLY A 470 -23.16 24.48 -20.15
CA GLY A 470 -22.34 23.31 -20.46
C GLY A 470 -20.91 23.61 -20.89
N ASP A 471 -20.47 24.86 -20.84
CA ASP A 471 -19.10 25.25 -21.16
C ASP A 471 -18.16 24.96 -19.98
N THR A 472 -17.44 23.84 -20.08
CA THR A 472 -16.46 23.43 -19.09
C THR A 472 -15.18 24.27 -19.08
N ASP A 473 -14.96 25.08 -20.10
CA ASP A 473 -13.81 26.01 -20.16
C ASP A 473 -14.13 27.33 -19.45
N ALA A 474 -15.43 27.71 -19.41
CA ALA A 474 -15.89 28.89 -18.67
C ALA A 474 -16.06 28.61 -17.17
N TYR A 475 -16.46 27.38 -16.80
CA TYR A 475 -16.55 26.91 -15.41
C TYR A 475 -15.17 26.81 -14.75
#